data_ace4cd0ac5ebe7da08a4c3c5a5ed9627
#
_entry.id   ace4cd0ac5ebe7da08a4c3c5a5ed9627
#
_cell.length_a   1.000
_cell.length_b   1.000
_cell.length_c   1.000
_cell.angle_alpha   90.00
_cell.angle_beta   90.00
_cell.angle_gamma   90.00
#
_symmetry.space_group_name_H-M   'P 1'
#
loop_
_entity.id
_entity.type
_entity.pdbx_description
1 polymer ?
#
loop_
_entity_poly.entity_id
_entity_poly.type
_entity_poly.pdbx_seq_one_letter_code
_entity_poly.pdbx_strand_id
1 'polypeptide(L)'
;SHEKLTVFQRNFITCDTGSSVELVEEYENNNEAINNVYNIFNLKSDSRCDHSIIQDNTKEHNLILSTFTTCENKSYYKQRSYNFSDGYVRNFHYSDLIEINSEADLQGYFFLKNTNSANNKTFISHMAEDCKSNQVYKGVLNDKSKATYFSNTYVDSIAQKTEGYQLSKGILLSENASYFSKPELKIYADDVKCSHGSTIGPIDENAIFYLRSRGMTRNAATKMIVSSFINEDLINIGNEKITEVIEKKLIRYLSQVK
;
A
#
# COMPACT_ATOMS: atom_id res chain seq x y z
N SER A 1 11.69 -14.29 31.64
CA SER A 1 11.10 -13.05 31.10
C SER A 1 11.70 -12.81 29.72
N HIS A 2 10.90 -12.93 28.64
CA HIS A 2 11.36 -12.51 27.33
C HIS A 2 11.34 -10.97 27.32
N GLU A 3 12.50 -10.35 27.21
CA GLU A 3 12.58 -8.91 26.99
C GLU A 3 11.99 -8.59 25.64
N LYS A 4 10.96 -7.72 25.61
CA LYS A 4 10.42 -7.19 24.36
C LYS A 4 11.43 -6.20 23.80
N LEU A 5 12.00 -6.52 22.65
CA LEU A 5 12.96 -5.65 21.98
C LEU A 5 12.22 -4.52 21.24
N THR A 6 12.68 -3.29 21.40
CA THR A 6 12.25 -2.16 20.59
C THR A 6 13.42 -1.72 19.72
N VAL A 7 13.20 -1.71 18.40
CA VAL A 7 14.20 -1.29 17.41
C VAL A 7 13.76 0.03 16.77
N PHE A 8 14.65 0.99 16.79
CA PHE A 8 14.48 2.27 16.08
C PHE A 8 15.45 2.33 14.92
N GLN A 9 14.92 2.47 13.71
CA GLN A 9 15.70 2.59 12.47
C GLN A 9 15.38 3.92 11.80
N ARG A 10 16.40 4.58 11.29
CA ARG A 10 16.27 5.81 10.50
C ARG A 10 17.12 5.69 9.25
N ASN A 11 16.49 5.87 8.10
CA ASN A 11 17.13 5.79 6.79
C ASN A 11 16.97 7.14 6.08
N PHE A 12 18.07 7.63 5.52
CA PHE A 12 18.10 8.83 4.70
C PHE A 12 18.59 8.44 3.32
N ILE A 13 17.74 8.62 2.32
CA ILE A 13 18.01 8.24 0.94
C ILE A 13 17.91 9.51 0.08
N THR A 14 18.96 9.81 -0.65
CA THR A 14 18.96 10.88 -1.65
C THR A 14 19.17 10.26 -3.03
N CYS A 15 18.23 10.52 -3.93
CA CYS A 15 18.37 10.20 -5.34
C CYS A 15 18.87 11.46 -6.04
N ASP A 16 20.12 11.45 -6.46
CA ASP A 16 20.72 12.59 -7.14
C ASP A 16 20.10 12.83 -8.52
N THR A 17 20.28 14.03 -9.05
CA THR A 17 19.73 14.45 -10.34
C THR A 17 19.99 13.42 -11.45
N GLY A 18 18.91 13.02 -12.13
CA GLY A 18 18.93 12.04 -13.20
C GLY A 18 19.22 10.59 -12.77
N SER A 19 19.33 10.31 -11.47
CA SER A 19 19.54 8.95 -10.98
C SER A 19 18.29 8.10 -11.01
N SER A 20 18.45 6.77 -11.12
CA SER A 20 17.37 5.78 -10.98
C SER A 20 17.75 4.74 -9.95
N VAL A 21 16.90 4.53 -8.96
CA VAL A 21 17.11 3.60 -7.85
C VAL A 21 15.93 2.66 -7.72
N GLU A 22 16.22 1.37 -7.57
CA GLU A 22 15.26 0.36 -7.12
C GLU A 22 15.66 -0.08 -5.71
N LEU A 23 14.79 0.13 -4.73
CA LEU A 23 15.00 -0.24 -3.33
C LEU A 23 13.98 -1.28 -2.90
N VAL A 24 14.45 -2.34 -2.24
CA VAL A 24 13.58 -3.34 -1.62
C VAL A 24 13.87 -3.38 -0.14
N GLU A 25 12.83 -3.15 0.66
CA GLU A 25 12.88 -3.32 2.11
C GLU A 25 12.03 -4.54 2.50
N GLU A 26 12.62 -5.48 3.21
CA GLU A 26 11.93 -6.66 3.71
C GLU A 26 11.95 -6.65 5.24
N TYR A 27 10.76 -6.67 5.84
CA TYR A 27 10.56 -6.73 7.28
C TYR A 27 10.05 -8.12 7.65
N GLU A 28 10.99 -8.99 8.04
CA GLU A 28 10.70 -10.31 8.58
C GLU A 28 11.19 -10.38 10.02
N ASN A 29 10.32 -10.71 10.95
CA ASN A 29 10.72 -10.93 12.33
C ASN A 29 9.96 -12.10 12.95
N ASN A 30 10.72 -12.97 13.65
CA ASN A 30 10.20 -14.15 14.31
C ASN A 30 10.10 -13.97 15.84
N ASN A 31 10.41 -12.80 16.37
CA ASN A 31 10.38 -12.48 17.78
C ASN A 31 9.30 -11.43 18.09
N GLU A 32 8.79 -11.43 19.30
CA GLU A 32 7.95 -10.34 19.82
C GLU A 32 8.80 -9.07 19.92
N ALA A 33 8.61 -8.14 18.98
CA ALA A 33 9.37 -6.90 18.95
C ALA A 33 8.49 -5.74 18.47
N ILE A 34 8.94 -4.52 18.74
CA ILE A 34 8.38 -3.31 18.14
C ILE A 34 9.46 -2.72 17.25
N ASN A 35 9.20 -2.67 15.95
CA ASN A 35 10.05 -1.95 15.02
C ASN A 35 9.42 -0.61 14.69
N ASN A 36 10.17 0.46 14.92
CA ASN A 36 9.81 1.82 14.54
C ASN A 36 10.83 2.31 13.51
N VAL A 37 10.40 2.35 12.27
CA VAL A 37 11.22 2.69 11.11
C VAL A 37 10.80 4.05 10.56
N TYR A 38 11.78 4.88 10.27
CA TYR A 38 11.60 6.21 9.73
C TYR A 38 12.47 6.39 8.49
N ASN A 39 11.83 6.50 7.33
CA ASN A 39 12.48 6.65 6.02
C ASN A 39 12.29 8.08 5.50
N ILE A 40 13.36 8.71 5.06
CA ILE A 40 13.34 10.02 4.39
C ILE A 40 13.95 9.87 3.02
N PHE A 41 13.20 10.21 1.99
CA PHE A 41 13.63 10.22 0.60
C PHE A 41 13.65 11.64 0.06
N ASN A 42 14.78 12.05 -0.49
CA ASN A 42 14.93 13.29 -1.23
C ASN A 42 15.22 12.96 -2.69
N LEU A 43 14.25 13.22 -3.56
CA LEU A 43 14.38 12.99 -4.99
C LEU A 43 14.73 14.31 -5.68
N LYS A 44 15.95 14.40 -6.19
CA LYS A 44 16.42 15.53 -6.97
C LYS A 44 15.82 15.50 -8.38
N SER A 45 15.96 16.61 -9.11
CA SER A 45 15.37 16.78 -10.44
C SER A 45 15.70 15.61 -11.37
N ASP A 46 14.71 15.19 -12.17
CA ASP A 46 14.83 14.09 -13.14
C ASP A 46 15.18 12.72 -12.53
N SER A 47 15.12 12.56 -11.20
CA SER A 47 15.43 11.29 -10.53
C SER A 47 14.22 10.38 -10.42
N ARG A 48 14.48 9.08 -10.29
CA ARG A 48 13.46 8.05 -10.13
C ARG A 48 13.78 7.11 -8.98
N CYS A 49 12.79 6.81 -8.14
CA CYS A 49 12.90 5.80 -7.09
C CYS A 49 11.70 4.85 -7.14
N ASP A 50 11.96 3.57 -7.38
CA ASP A 50 10.98 2.48 -7.23
C ASP A 50 11.27 1.76 -5.89
N HIS A 51 10.38 1.92 -4.90
CA HIS A 51 10.53 1.43 -3.53
C HIS A 51 9.50 0.34 -3.23
N SER A 52 9.95 -0.89 -3.06
CA SER A 52 9.11 -2.03 -2.69
C SER A 52 9.31 -2.39 -1.22
N ILE A 53 8.21 -2.53 -0.46
CA ILE A 53 8.22 -2.86 0.95
C ILE A 53 7.45 -4.17 1.16
N ILE A 54 8.11 -5.18 1.72
CA ILE A 54 7.52 -6.48 2.01
C ILE A 54 7.48 -6.65 3.53
N GLN A 55 6.27 -6.76 4.08
CA GLN A 55 6.01 -6.91 5.51
C GLN A 55 5.45 -8.31 5.76
N ASP A 56 6.22 -9.18 6.39
CA ASP A 56 5.88 -10.60 6.60
C ASP A 56 6.34 -11.12 7.96
N ASN A 57 5.89 -10.48 9.02
CA ASN A 57 6.20 -10.90 10.37
C ASN A 57 5.34 -12.12 10.77
N THR A 58 5.95 -13.12 11.37
CA THR A 58 5.31 -14.42 11.67
C THR A 58 4.79 -14.57 13.10
N LYS A 59 4.99 -13.59 13.97
CA LYS A 59 4.50 -13.55 15.35
C LYS A 59 3.85 -12.21 15.65
N GLU A 60 3.27 -12.05 16.83
CA GLU A 60 2.71 -10.80 17.32
C GLU A 60 3.77 -9.69 17.34
N HIS A 61 4.03 -9.14 16.19
CA HIS A 61 5.02 -8.11 15.95
C HIS A 61 4.33 -6.79 15.63
N ASN A 62 4.83 -5.71 16.19
CA ASN A 62 4.34 -4.37 15.89
C ASN A 62 5.35 -3.66 14.98
N LEU A 63 4.93 -3.34 13.76
CA LEU A 63 5.71 -2.54 12.83
C LEU A 63 5.06 -1.16 12.67
N ILE A 64 5.83 -0.12 12.95
CA ILE A 64 5.47 1.27 12.67
C ILE A 64 6.46 1.79 11.64
N LEU A 65 5.98 2.04 10.43
CA LEU A 65 6.78 2.55 9.33
C LEU A 65 6.27 3.93 8.95
N SER A 66 7.16 4.92 8.98
CA SER A 66 6.89 6.28 8.52
C SER A 66 7.83 6.63 7.39
N THR A 67 7.27 6.97 6.23
CA THR A 67 8.04 7.35 5.04
C THR A 67 7.69 8.79 4.66
N PHE A 68 8.72 9.59 4.43
CA PHE A 68 8.61 10.97 3.99
C PHE A 68 9.38 11.12 2.69
N THR A 69 8.74 11.70 1.68
CA THR A 69 9.37 11.92 0.37
C THR A 69 9.22 13.37 -0.05
N THR A 70 10.29 13.92 -0.60
CA THR A 70 10.28 15.23 -1.24
C THR A 70 10.68 15.05 -2.69
N CYS A 71 9.83 15.51 -3.61
CA CYS A 71 10.00 15.34 -5.04
C CYS A 71 10.24 16.69 -5.72
N GLU A 72 11.46 16.86 -6.28
CA GLU A 72 11.83 18.02 -7.10
C GLU A 72 11.39 17.85 -8.57
N ASN A 73 11.75 18.76 -9.44
CA ASN A 73 11.31 18.83 -10.84
C ASN A 73 11.44 17.49 -11.58
N LYS A 74 10.34 17.04 -12.17
CA LYS A 74 10.27 15.79 -12.97
C LYS A 74 10.76 14.54 -12.23
N SER A 75 10.89 14.58 -10.92
CA SER A 75 11.22 13.38 -10.18
C SER A 75 10.00 12.47 -10.03
N TYR A 76 10.25 11.19 -9.93
CA TYR A 76 9.21 10.16 -9.81
C TYR A 76 9.49 9.24 -8.64
N TYR A 77 8.59 9.23 -7.69
CA TYR A 77 8.62 8.27 -6.57
C TYR A 77 7.49 7.26 -6.69
N LYS A 78 7.83 5.99 -6.70
CA LYS A 78 6.85 4.91 -6.65
C LYS A 78 7.09 4.03 -5.44
N GLN A 79 6.07 3.84 -4.62
CA GLN A 79 6.10 2.88 -3.51
C GLN A 79 5.06 1.79 -3.71
N ARG A 80 5.47 0.55 -3.46
CA ARG A 80 4.57 -0.59 -3.32
C ARG A 80 4.80 -1.27 -1.98
N SER A 81 3.76 -1.35 -1.15
CA SER A 81 3.83 -2.05 0.13
C SER A 81 2.94 -3.29 0.13
N TYR A 82 3.49 -4.42 0.56
CA TYR A 82 2.79 -5.70 0.64
C TYR A 82 2.83 -6.19 2.08
N ASN A 83 1.68 -6.26 2.73
CA ASN A 83 1.57 -6.66 4.13
C ASN A 83 0.89 -8.04 4.26
N PHE A 84 1.67 -9.03 4.69
CA PHE A 84 1.25 -10.39 5.05
C PHE A 84 1.46 -10.66 6.55
N SER A 85 1.79 -9.65 7.33
CA SER A 85 2.24 -9.80 8.72
C SER A 85 1.13 -10.28 9.64
N ASP A 86 1.53 -11.08 10.62
CA ASP A 86 0.78 -11.28 11.85
C ASP A 86 1.05 -10.13 12.84
N GLY A 87 0.02 -9.68 13.59
CA GLY A 87 0.12 -8.60 14.55
C GLY A 87 -0.40 -7.25 14.05
N TYR A 88 0.28 -6.17 14.42
CA TYR A 88 -0.11 -4.81 14.09
C TYR A 88 0.91 -4.14 13.18
N VAL A 89 0.43 -3.64 12.04
CA VAL A 89 1.24 -2.86 11.11
C VAL A 89 0.64 -1.47 10.94
N ARG A 90 1.48 -0.44 11.07
CA ARG A 90 1.11 0.95 10.85
C ARG A 90 2.05 1.59 9.84
N ASN A 91 1.49 1.96 8.69
CA ASN A 91 2.21 2.62 7.61
C ASN A 91 1.74 4.07 7.48
N PHE A 92 2.65 5.02 7.61
CA PHE A 92 2.45 6.42 7.28
C PHE A 92 3.32 6.79 6.11
N HIS A 93 2.72 7.43 5.13
CA HIS A 93 3.45 7.97 3.99
C HIS A 93 3.05 9.42 3.74
N TYR A 94 4.06 10.28 3.66
CA TYR A 94 3.92 11.69 3.33
C TYR A 94 4.79 11.99 2.12
N SER A 95 4.21 12.57 1.07
CA SER A 95 4.92 12.99 -0.14
C SER A 95 4.63 14.45 -0.43
N ASP A 96 5.69 15.24 -0.56
CA ASP A 96 5.61 16.63 -0.99
C ASP A 96 6.13 16.74 -2.43
N LEU A 97 5.24 17.12 -3.35
CA LEU A 97 5.54 17.41 -4.74
C LEU A 97 5.81 18.91 -4.84
N ILE A 98 7.08 19.28 -4.66
CA ILE A 98 7.46 20.69 -4.41
C ILE A 98 7.81 21.46 -5.69
N GLU A 99 8.07 20.78 -6.80
CA GLU A 99 8.41 21.37 -8.08
C GLU A 99 7.62 20.75 -9.23
N ILE A 100 7.59 21.47 -10.36
CA ILE A 100 6.76 21.13 -11.52
C ILE A 100 7.03 19.74 -12.09
N ASN A 101 5.97 19.09 -12.60
CA ASN A 101 6.04 17.75 -13.21
C ASN A 101 6.54 16.65 -12.28
N SER A 102 6.56 16.85 -10.96
CA SER A 102 6.88 15.78 -10.02
C SER A 102 5.72 14.81 -9.83
N GLU A 103 6.06 13.53 -9.58
CA GLU A 103 5.04 12.48 -9.51
C GLU A 103 5.25 11.56 -8.29
N ALA A 104 4.14 11.13 -7.65
CA ALA A 104 4.13 10.11 -6.60
C ALA A 104 3.05 9.04 -6.86
N ASP A 105 3.45 7.76 -6.91
CA ASP A 105 2.55 6.60 -7.06
C ASP A 105 2.67 5.70 -5.82
N LEU A 106 1.65 5.70 -4.96
CA LEU A 106 1.63 4.95 -3.70
C LEU A 106 0.64 3.79 -3.80
N GLN A 107 1.13 2.58 -3.66
CA GLN A 107 0.33 1.37 -3.74
C GLN A 107 0.50 0.52 -2.48
N GLY A 108 -0.62 0.10 -1.87
CA GLY A 108 -0.61 -0.72 -0.67
C GLY A 108 -1.54 -1.93 -0.79
N TYR A 109 -0.99 -3.10 -0.50
CA TYR A 109 -1.70 -4.38 -0.54
C TYR A 109 -1.58 -5.05 0.82
N PHE A 110 -2.69 -5.42 1.44
CA PHE A 110 -2.68 -6.05 2.76
C PHE A 110 -3.61 -7.25 2.83
N PHE A 111 -3.09 -8.32 3.40
CA PHE A 111 -3.69 -9.65 3.49
C PHE A 111 -3.76 -10.03 4.96
N LEU A 112 -4.92 -9.78 5.58
CA LEU A 112 -5.07 -9.91 7.03
C LEU A 112 -5.97 -11.08 7.40
N LYS A 113 -5.65 -11.74 8.49
CA LYS A 113 -6.39 -12.89 9.06
C LYS A 113 -6.35 -12.83 10.60
N ASN A 114 -7.05 -13.74 11.25
CA ASN A 114 -7.12 -13.84 12.71
C ASN A 114 -7.58 -12.50 13.33
N THR A 115 -6.79 -11.94 14.24
CA THR A 115 -7.01 -10.64 14.89
C THR A 115 -6.04 -9.56 14.42
N ASN A 116 -5.32 -9.84 13.32
CA ASN A 116 -4.30 -8.94 12.79
C ASN A 116 -4.91 -7.62 12.34
N SER A 117 -4.12 -6.56 12.45
CA SER A 117 -4.60 -5.24 12.07
C SER A 117 -3.57 -4.42 11.30
N ALA A 118 -4.07 -3.65 10.33
CA ALA A 118 -3.27 -2.70 9.56
C ALA A 118 -3.90 -1.31 9.59
N ASN A 119 -3.05 -0.31 9.82
CA ASN A 119 -3.43 1.09 9.73
C ASN A 119 -2.54 1.77 8.68
N ASN A 120 -3.13 2.14 7.56
CA ASN A 120 -2.42 2.82 6.48
C ASN A 120 -2.89 4.27 6.39
N LYS A 121 -1.96 5.20 6.30
CA LYS A 121 -2.25 6.61 6.08
C LYS A 121 -1.30 7.19 5.05
N THR A 122 -1.88 7.85 4.05
CA THR A 122 -1.13 8.58 3.03
C THR A 122 -1.53 10.05 3.03
N PHE A 123 -0.55 10.89 2.80
CA PHE A 123 -0.74 12.32 2.59
C PHE A 123 0.15 12.74 1.43
N ILE A 124 -0.44 13.33 0.39
CA ILE A 124 0.31 13.87 -0.73
C ILE A 124 -0.04 15.35 -0.88
N SER A 125 0.96 16.23 -0.88
CA SER A 125 0.80 17.64 -1.17
C SER A 125 1.36 17.99 -2.54
N HIS A 126 0.51 18.61 -3.37
CA HIS A 126 0.88 19.22 -4.63
C HIS A 126 1.12 20.70 -4.41
N MET A 127 2.39 21.10 -4.51
CA MET A 127 2.85 22.46 -4.23
C MET A 127 3.31 23.20 -5.48
N ALA A 128 3.24 22.58 -6.67
CA ALA A 128 3.62 23.15 -7.95
C ALA A 128 2.72 22.64 -9.07
N GLU A 129 2.79 23.29 -10.24
CA GLU A 129 1.98 22.95 -11.42
C GLU A 129 2.37 21.59 -12.04
N ASP A 130 1.43 21.01 -12.82
CA ASP A 130 1.63 19.80 -13.62
C ASP A 130 2.06 18.55 -12.81
N CYS A 131 1.85 18.53 -11.49
CA CYS A 131 2.19 17.42 -10.63
C CYS A 131 1.14 16.31 -10.67
N LYS A 132 1.58 15.05 -10.49
CA LYS A 132 0.69 13.89 -10.51
C LYS A 132 0.82 13.03 -9.27
N SER A 133 -0.31 12.52 -8.80
CA SER A 133 -0.33 11.52 -7.73
C SER A 133 -1.36 10.43 -7.98
N ASN A 134 -0.99 9.20 -7.60
CA ASN A 134 -1.88 8.06 -7.60
C ASN A 134 -1.74 7.31 -6.28
N GLN A 135 -2.87 6.97 -5.66
CA GLN A 135 -2.91 6.25 -4.37
C GLN A 135 -3.87 5.07 -4.52
N VAL A 136 -3.35 3.85 -4.56
CA VAL A 136 -4.17 2.63 -4.70
C VAL A 136 -3.92 1.72 -3.51
N TYR A 137 -4.98 1.45 -2.73
CA TYR A 137 -4.91 0.56 -1.58
C TYR A 137 -5.95 -0.56 -1.69
N LYS A 138 -5.47 -1.81 -1.68
CA LYS A 138 -6.31 -3.00 -1.77
C LYS A 138 -6.11 -3.91 -0.57
N GLY A 139 -7.22 -4.33 0.06
CA GLY A 139 -7.21 -5.21 1.22
C GLY A 139 -8.04 -6.47 1.04
N VAL A 140 -7.52 -7.60 1.54
CA VAL A 140 -8.26 -8.86 1.70
C VAL A 140 -8.22 -9.24 3.17
N LEU A 141 -9.40 -9.27 3.79
CA LEU A 141 -9.54 -9.44 5.24
C LEU A 141 -10.36 -10.69 5.55
N ASN A 142 -9.85 -11.52 6.46
CA ASN A 142 -10.53 -12.72 6.95
C ASN A 142 -10.61 -12.71 8.48
N ASP A 143 -11.41 -13.62 9.04
CA ASP A 143 -11.64 -13.83 10.47
C ASP A 143 -12.11 -12.55 11.20
N LYS A 144 -11.35 -12.06 12.19
CA LYS A 144 -11.63 -10.84 12.97
C LYS A 144 -10.64 -9.72 12.67
N SER A 145 -9.97 -9.79 11.53
CA SER A 145 -8.95 -8.81 11.15
C SER A 145 -9.55 -7.43 10.86
N LYS A 146 -8.73 -6.41 11.06
CA LYS A 146 -9.17 -5.02 10.91
C LYS A 146 -8.19 -4.21 10.09
N ALA A 147 -8.69 -3.39 9.18
CA ALA A 147 -7.89 -2.43 8.47
C ALA A 147 -8.48 -1.03 8.52
N THR A 148 -7.61 -0.03 8.49
CA THR A 148 -7.98 1.35 8.22
C THR A 148 -7.09 1.93 7.14
N TYR A 149 -7.66 2.74 6.28
CA TYR A 149 -6.94 3.52 5.29
C TYR A 149 -7.46 4.95 5.26
N PHE A 150 -6.58 5.89 5.54
CA PHE A 150 -6.84 7.32 5.41
C PHE A 150 -5.94 7.89 4.34
N SER A 151 -6.52 8.44 3.28
CA SER A 151 -5.76 9.15 2.25
C SER A 151 -6.16 10.62 2.22
N ASN A 152 -5.18 11.48 2.06
CA ASN A 152 -5.39 12.90 1.88
C ASN A 152 -4.55 13.38 0.70
N THR A 153 -5.18 14.11 -0.22
CA THR A 153 -4.49 14.86 -1.27
C THR A 153 -4.76 16.34 -1.05
N TYR A 154 -3.71 17.08 -0.81
CA TYR A 154 -3.72 18.53 -0.72
C TYR A 154 -3.22 19.12 -2.03
N VAL A 155 -3.95 20.10 -2.58
CA VAL A 155 -3.56 20.80 -3.81
C VAL A 155 -3.54 22.29 -3.50
N ASP A 156 -2.35 22.89 -3.54
CA ASP A 156 -2.17 24.32 -3.31
C ASP A 156 -2.80 25.14 -4.46
N SER A 157 -3.14 26.38 -4.19
CA SER A 157 -3.76 27.29 -5.17
C SER A 157 -2.89 27.55 -6.40
N ILE A 158 -1.57 27.46 -6.26
CA ILE A 158 -0.62 27.59 -7.38
C ILE A 158 -0.43 26.28 -8.17
N ALA A 159 -0.84 25.12 -7.60
CA ALA A 159 -0.63 23.81 -8.20
C ALA A 159 -1.67 23.49 -9.29
N GLN A 160 -1.75 24.34 -10.31
CA GLN A 160 -2.65 24.15 -11.44
C GLN A 160 -2.26 22.91 -12.26
N LYS A 161 -3.21 22.34 -13.01
CA LYS A 161 -3.08 21.12 -13.84
C LYS A 161 -2.66 19.88 -13.06
N THR A 162 -2.90 19.90 -11.75
CA THR A 162 -2.70 18.70 -10.92
C THR A 162 -3.61 17.55 -11.38
N GLU A 163 -3.05 16.34 -11.45
CA GLU A 163 -3.80 15.09 -11.58
C GLU A 163 -3.62 14.26 -10.31
N GLY A 164 -4.72 14.06 -9.54
CA GLY A 164 -4.68 13.36 -8.25
C GLY A 164 -5.75 12.27 -8.12
N TYR A 165 -5.36 11.01 -7.98
CA TYR A 165 -6.31 9.89 -7.92
C TYR A 165 -6.12 9.09 -6.64
N GLN A 166 -7.26 8.73 -5.99
CA GLN A 166 -7.28 7.88 -4.81
C GLN A 166 -8.27 6.73 -5.02
N LEU A 167 -7.82 5.50 -4.83
CA LEU A 167 -8.66 4.31 -4.94
C LEU A 167 -8.43 3.39 -3.75
N SER A 168 -9.52 3.02 -3.08
CA SER A 168 -9.52 2.02 -2.02
C SER A 168 -10.46 0.89 -2.36
N LYS A 169 -9.97 -0.35 -2.35
CA LYS A 169 -10.78 -1.53 -2.58
C LYS A 169 -10.56 -2.57 -1.48
N GLY A 170 -11.63 -3.29 -1.10
CA GLY A 170 -11.52 -4.32 -0.08
C GLY A 170 -12.48 -5.48 -0.28
N ILE A 171 -11.98 -6.71 -0.08
CA ILE A 171 -12.79 -7.92 -0.01
C ILE A 171 -12.80 -8.40 1.44
N LEU A 172 -13.99 -8.52 2.02
CA LEU A 172 -14.20 -9.12 3.34
C LEU A 172 -14.62 -10.58 3.16
N LEU A 173 -13.79 -11.50 3.65
CA LEU A 173 -14.00 -12.94 3.55
C LEU A 173 -14.80 -13.48 4.76
N SER A 174 -14.97 -12.68 5.81
CA SER A 174 -15.78 -13.02 6.98
C SER A 174 -16.60 -11.82 7.46
N GLU A 175 -17.71 -12.10 8.14
CA GLU A 175 -18.61 -11.09 8.72
C GLU A 175 -17.96 -10.28 9.86
N ASN A 176 -16.93 -10.84 10.50
CA ASN A 176 -16.23 -10.21 11.61
C ASN A 176 -15.01 -9.40 11.17
N ALA A 177 -14.63 -9.46 9.89
CA ALA A 177 -13.60 -8.62 9.32
C ALA A 177 -14.12 -7.21 9.07
N SER A 178 -13.29 -6.21 9.24
CA SER A 178 -13.67 -4.82 8.99
C SER A 178 -12.57 -4.03 8.32
N TYR A 179 -12.94 -3.28 7.29
CA TYR A 179 -12.05 -2.35 6.61
C TYR A 179 -12.74 -0.99 6.51
N PHE A 180 -12.15 0.02 7.12
CA PHE A 180 -12.62 1.39 7.07
C PHE A 180 -11.69 2.22 6.19
N SER A 181 -12.27 2.89 5.18
CA SER A 181 -11.53 3.78 4.28
C SER A 181 -12.12 5.17 4.30
N LYS A 182 -11.26 6.18 4.38
CA LYS A 182 -11.63 7.59 4.35
C LYS A 182 -10.69 8.37 3.43
N PRO A 183 -11.02 8.49 2.13
CA PRO A 183 -10.31 9.40 1.23
C PRO A 183 -10.76 10.84 1.45
N GLU A 184 -9.80 11.77 1.44
CA GLU A 184 -10.05 13.22 1.54
C GLU A 184 -9.31 13.96 0.44
N LEU A 185 -9.98 14.94 -0.17
CA LEU A 185 -9.41 15.89 -1.14
C LEU A 185 -9.54 17.30 -0.58
N LYS A 186 -8.43 18.03 -0.50
CA LYS A 186 -8.36 19.44 -0.12
C LYS A 186 -7.74 20.23 -1.26
N ILE A 187 -8.59 20.80 -2.10
CA ILE A 187 -8.18 21.39 -3.38
C ILE A 187 -8.44 22.88 -3.34
N TYR A 188 -7.41 23.67 -3.62
CA TYR A 188 -7.45 25.12 -3.66
C TYR A 188 -7.11 25.68 -5.06
N ALA A 189 -6.78 24.82 -6.04
CA ALA A 189 -6.58 25.17 -7.44
C ALA A 189 -7.84 24.89 -8.27
N ASP A 190 -8.03 25.61 -9.37
CA ASP A 190 -9.24 25.54 -10.20
C ASP A 190 -9.09 24.54 -11.38
N ASP A 191 -7.93 24.53 -12.02
CA ASP A 191 -7.66 23.65 -13.19
C ASP A 191 -6.98 22.34 -12.73
N VAL A 192 -7.80 21.38 -12.29
CA VAL A 192 -7.30 20.09 -11.78
C VAL A 192 -8.17 18.92 -12.20
N LYS A 193 -7.58 17.73 -12.23
CA LYS A 193 -8.27 16.45 -12.40
C LYS A 193 -8.04 15.58 -11.16
N CYS A 194 -8.95 15.68 -10.20
CA CYS A 194 -8.85 14.93 -8.95
C CYS A 194 -10.10 14.07 -8.73
N SER A 195 -9.90 12.83 -8.34
CA SER A 195 -11.00 11.94 -7.99
C SER A 195 -10.62 10.97 -6.89
N HIS A 196 -11.64 10.48 -6.18
CA HIS A 196 -11.46 9.39 -5.26
C HIS A 196 -12.57 8.35 -5.40
N GLY A 197 -12.26 7.08 -5.04
CA GLY A 197 -13.21 5.99 -5.01
C GLY A 197 -12.91 5.05 -3.84
N SER A 198 -13.99 4.48 -3.25
CA SER A 198 -13.84 3.46 -2.22
C SER A 198 -14.91 2.39 -2.43
N THR A 199 -14.48 1.12 -2.51
CA THR A 199 -15.38 -0.01 -2.65
C THR A 199 -14.93 -1.14 -1.72
N ILE A 200 -15.66 -1.37 -0.65
CA ILE A 200 -15.36 -2.39 0.36
C ILE A 200 -16.63 -3.19 0.61
N GLY A 201 -16.54 -4.50 0.55
CA GLY A 201 -17.69 -5.36 0.77
C GLY A 201 -17.32 -6.84 0.92
N PRO A 202 -18.32 -7.68 1.20
CA PRO A 202 -18.14 -9.12 1.19
C PRO A 202 -17.75 -9.61 -0.19
N ILE A 203 -17.18 -10.82 -0.24
CA ILE A 203 -16.89 -11.48 -1.52
C ILE A 203 -18.19 -11.66 -2.32
N ASP A 204 -18.12 -11.52 -3.64
CA ASP A 204 -19.27 -11.67 -4.52
C ASP A 204 -19.78 -13.12 -4.53
N GLU A 205 -20.90 -13.37 -3.85
CA GLU A 205 -21.53 -14.69 -3.78
C GLU A 205 -22.10 -15.15 -5.12
N ASN A 206 -22.45 -14.25 -6.04
CA ASN A 206 -22.88 -14.63 -7.39
C ASN A 206 -21.70 -15.16 -8.20
N ALA A 207 -20.53 -14.54 -8.08
CA ALA A 207 -19.31 -15.04 -8.69
C ALA A 207 -18.91 -16.40 -8.10
N ILE A 208 -19.01 -16.58 -6.77
CA ILE A 208 -18.79 -17.87 -6.10
C ILE A 208 -19.78 -18.91 -6.64
N PHE A 209 -21.08 -18.61 -6.71
CA PHE A 209 -22.10 -19.53 -7.23
C PHE A 209 -21.79 -19.93 -8.68
N TYR A 210 -21.45 -18.99 -9.54
CA TYR A 210 -21.09 -19.26 -10.93
C TYR A 210 -19.91 -20.24 -11.05
N LEU A 211 -18.83 -19.99 -10.32
CA LEU A 211 -17.64 -20.87 -10.34
C LEU A 211 -17.96 -22.27 -9.79
N ARG A 212 -18.77 -22.34 -8.73
CA ARG A 212 -19.24 -23.62 -8.18
C ARG A 212 -20.12 -24.41 -9.15
N SER A 213 -20.96 -23.75 -9.93
CA SER A 213 -21.75 -24.39 -10.97
C SER A 213 -20.91 -25.01 -12.11
N ARG A 214 -19.63 -24.57 -12.22
CA ARG A 214 -18.62 -25.14 -13.13
C ARG A 214 -17.73 -26.20 -12.47
N GLY A 215 -18.11 -26.70 -11.28
CA GLY A 215 -17.45 -27.80 -10.59
C GLY A 215 -16.35 -27.38 -9.61
N MET A 216 -16.11 -26.08 -9.37
CA MET A 216 -15.15 -25.64 -8.36
C MET A 216 -15.69 -25.81 -6.94
N THR A 217 -14.83 -26.16 -5.99
CA THR A 217 -15.18 -26.03 -4.57
C THR A 217 -15.28 -24.56 -4.18
N ARG A 218 -16.01 -24.23 -3.09
CA ARG A 218 -16.11 -22.85 -2.60
C ARG A 218 -14.71 -22.26 -2.32
N ASN A 219 -13.85 -23.03 -1.68
CA ASN A 219 -12.49 -22.60 -1.37
C ASN A 219 -11.68 -22.27 -2.64
N ALA A 220 -11.75 -23.12 -3.66
CA ALA A 220 -11.07 -22.87 -4.94
C ALA A 220 -11.62 -21.60 -5.64
N ALA A 221 -12.94 -21.41 -5.61
CA ALA A 221 -13.58 -20.23 -6.17
C ALA A 221 -13.16 -18.94 -5.42
N THR A 222 -13.15 -18.98 -4.08
CA THR A 222 -12.69 -17.86 -3.24
C THR A 222 -11.25 -17.49 -3.59
N LYS A 223 -10.35 -18.47 -3.65
CA LYS A 223 -8.94 -18.22 -4.02
C LYS A 223 -8.79 -17.61 -5.41
N MET A 224 -9.56 -18.09 -6.36
CA MET A 224 -9.55 -17.55 -7.72
C MET A 224 -9.98 -16.09 -7.77
N ILE A 225 -11.06 -15.73 -7.07
CA ILE A 225 -11.56 -14.35 -7.01
C ILE A 225 -10.54 -13.43 -6.33
N VAL A 226 -9.96 -13.84 -5.19
CA VAL A 226 -8.94 -13.07 -4.49
C VAL A 226 -7.69 -12.91 -5.34
N SER A 227 -7.23 -13.97 -6.00
CA SER A 227 -6.07 -13.87 -6.90
C SER A 227 -6.35 -12.90 -8.05
N SER A 228 -7.52 -12.96 -8.68
CA SER A 228 -7.88 -12.04 -9.76
C SER A 228 -7.96 -10.59 -9.31
N PHE A 229 -8.41 -10.33 -8.08
CA PHE A 229 -8.47 -9.00 -7.49
C PHE A 229 -7.09 -8.33 -7.33
N ILE A 230 -6.03 -9.11 -7.18
CA ILE A 230 -4.66 -8.64 -6.96
C ILE A 230 -3.78 -8.79 -8.19
N ASN A 231 -4.00 -9.82 -9.03
CA ASN A 231 -3.09 -10.17 -10.14
C ASN A 231 -2.84 -9.03 -11.13
N GLU A 232 -3.84 -8.19 -11.39
CA GLU A 232 -3.69 -7.05 -12.29
C GLU A 232 -2.55 -6.11 -11.83
N ASP A 233 -2.38 -5.96 -10.53
CA ASP A 233 -1.35 -5.11 -9.94
C ASP A 233 0.00 -5.82 -9.84
N LEU A 234 0.01 -7.14 -9.63
CA LEU A 234 1.24 -7.94 -9.54
C LEU A 234 1.99 -8.00 -10.88
N ILE A 235 1.26 -8.09 -11.99
CA ILE A 235 1.86 -8.12 -13.34
C ILE A 235 2.68 -6.85 -13.62
N ASN A 236 2.36 -5.74 -12.98
CA ASN A 236 2.98 -4.43 -13.19
C ASN A 236 4.16 -4.12 -12.23
N ILE A 237 4.67 -5.10 -11.48
CA ILE A 237 5.81 -4.86 -10.57
C ILE A 237 7.09 -4.54 -11.35
N GLY A 238 7.31 -5.20 -12.50
CA GLY A 238 8.48 -4.97 -13.35
C GLY A 238 9.77 -5.65 -12.86
N ASN A 239 9.74 -6.35 -11.71
CA ASN A 239 10.86 -7.08 -11.14
C ASN A 239 10.44 -8.52 -10.83
N GLU A 240 10.96 -9.50 -11.60
CA GLU A 240 10.58 -10.91 -11.49
C GLU A 240 10.85 -11.50 -10.09
N LYS A 241 11.97 -11.13 -9.45
CA LYS A 241 12.31 -11.65 -8.12
C LYS A 241 11.32 -11.18 -7.05
N ILE A 242 10.92 -9.91 -7.10
CA ILE A 242 9.90 -9.37 -6.18
C ILE A 242 8.57 -10.07 -6.46
N THR A 243 8.19 -10.22 -7.71
CA THR A 243 6.95 -10.91 -8.11
C THR A 243 6.90 -12.32 -7.55
N GLU A 244 7.96 -13.13 -7.71
CA GLU A 244 8.02 -14.48 -7.15
C GLU A 244 7.87 -14.52 -5.62
N VAL A 245 8.49 -13.57 -4.91
CA VAL A 245 8.39 -13.49 -3.45
C VAL A 245 6.95 -13.18 -3.04
N ILE A 246 6.32 -12.20 -3.68
CA ILE A 246 4.94 -11.81 -3.38
C ILE A 246 3.96 -12.95 -3.72
N GLU A 247 4.12 -13.62 -4.87
CA GLU A 247 3.28 -14.76 -5.24
C GLU A 247 3.37 -15.90 -4.22
N LYS A 248 4.57 -16.26 -3.77
CA LYS A 248 4.76 -17.27 -2.73
C LYS A 248 4.06 -16.90 -1.43
N LYS A 249 4.17 -15.63 -1.00
CA LYS A 249 3.51 -15.14 0.22
C LYS A 249 1.98 -15.10 0.04
N LEU A 250 1.48 -14.73 -1.13
CA LEU A 250 0.05 -14.74 -1.46
C LEU A 250 -0.52 -16.16 -1.46
N ILE A 251 0.18 -17.12 -2.08
CA ILE A 251 -0.21 -18.55 -2.07
C ILE A 251 -0.29 -19.06 -0.63
N ARG A 252 0.69 -18.72 0.22
CA ARG A 252 0.70 -19.08 1.64
C ARG A 252 -0.53 -18.49 2.36
N TYR A 253 -0.84 -17.22 2.16
CA TYR A 253 -2.04 -16.59 2.72
C TYR A 253 -3.31 -17.32 2.27
N LEU A 254 -3.47 -17.53 0.97
CA LEU A 254 -4.64 -18.19 0.38
C LEU A 254 -4.79 -19.65 0.83
N SER A 255 -3.71 -20.36 1.15
CA SER A 255 -3.78 -21.73 1.68
C SER A 255 -4.46 -21.80 3.04
N GLN A 256 -4.48 -20.72 3.79
CA GLN A 256 -5.06 -20.60 5.13
C GLN A 256 -6.50 -20.03 5.13
N VAL A 257 -6.97 -19.54 3.99
CA VAL A 257 -8.36 -19.12 3.78
C VAL A 257 -9.21 -20.39 3.62
N LYS A 258 -10.19 -20.56 4.50
CA LYS A 258 -11.10 -21.75 4.52
C LYS A 258 -12.37 -21.49 3.75
#